data_348dec58cda78ad4953195fa6098f82a
#
_entry.id   348dec58cda78ad4953195fa6098f82a
#
_cell.length_a   1.000
_cell.length_b   1.000
_cell.length_c   1.000
_cell.angle_alpha   90.00
_cell.angle_beta   90.00
_cell.angle_gamma   90.00
#
_symmetry.space_group_name_H-M   'P 1'
#
loop_
_entity.id
_entity.type
_entity.pdbx_description
1 polymer ?
#
loop_
_entity_poly.entity_id
_entity_poly.type
_entity_poly.pdbx_seq_one_letter_code
_entity_poly.pdbx_strand_id
1 'polypeptide(L)'
;MVIKILGERGTPAYIAAQAVVKRLGHAVYDSTYFYCDLSIAPLLTKKLSDFELMEPIHGTLIFHPSPLPWGRGASSIRWAYRRKEHITAATWFWANGQLDGGDICESEIIKIDYGLSPKEFYTAHIIPALERTLQRSLIAIASGFIRRVPQVDEYSSYDSKL
;
A
#
# COMPACT_ATOMS: atom_id res chain seq x y z
N MET A 1 -10.01 13.26 -8.52
CA MET A 1 -10.49 12.71 -7.24
C MET A 1 -9.95 13.52 -6.08
N VAL A 2 -10.68 13.52 -4.96
CA VAL A 2 -10.21 14.00 -3.66
C VAL A 2 -9.68 12.79 -2.88
N ILE A 3 -8.40 12.77 -2.56
CA ILE A 3 -7.72 11.59 -1.99
C ILE A 3 -7.22 11.92 -0.59
N LYS A 4 -7.64 11.13 0.40
CA LYS A 4 -7.17 11.20 1.78
C LYS A 4 -5.95 10.31 1.97
N ILE A 5 -4.86 10.87 2.47
CA ILE A 5 -3.65 10.11 2.75
C ILE A 5 -3.57 9.87 4.25
N LEU A 6 -3.58 8.60 4.65
CA LEU A 6 -3.52 8.15 6.03
C LEU A 6 -2.08 7.88 6.43
N GLY A 7 -1.75 8.14 7.69
CA GLY A 7 -0.43 7.88 8.25
C GLY A 7 0.36 9.14 8.60
N GLU A 8 1.60 8.96 8.97
CA GLU A 8 2.49 10.02 9.44
C GLU A 8 3.10 10.78 8.26
N ARG A 9 2.84 12.08 8.19
CA ARG A 9 3.19 12.96 7.06
C ARG A 9 4.69 13.04 6.73
N GLY A 10 5.57 12.85 7.71
CA GLY A 10 7.02 12.96 7.54
C GLY A 10 7.70 11.68 7.01
N THR A 11 6.98 10.58 6.86
CA THR A 11 7.57 9.33 6.39
C THR A 11 7.86 9.36 4.89
N PRO A 12 8.93 8.69 4.42
CA PRO A 12 9.22 8.60 2.98
C PRO A 12 8.06 8.06 2.14
N ALA A 13 7.34 7.06 2.66
CA ALA A 13 6.19 6.49 1.98
C ALA A 13 5.04 7.50 1.82
N TYR A 14 4.74 8.28 2.87
CA TYR A 14 3.72 9.32 2.81
C TYR A 14 4.09 10.41 1.79
N ILE A 15 5.33 10.89 1.84
CA ILE A 15 5.84 11.93 0.93
C ILE A 15 5.77 11.45 -0.52
N ALA A 16 6.20 10.22 -0.79
CA ALA A 16 6.15 9.61 -2.12
C ALA A 16 4.71 9.49 -2.63
N ALA A 17 3.79 8.98 -1.81
CA ALA A 17 2.38 8.85 -2.18
C ALA A 17 1.73 10.22 -2.45
N GLN A 18 2.00 11.22 -1.61
CA GLN A 18 1.49 12.58 -1.82
C GLN A 18 2.00 13.20 -3.14
N ALA A 19 3.26 12.96 -3.48
CA ALA A 19 3.83 13.42 -4.75
C ALA A 19 3.13 12.79 -5.96
N VAL A 20 2.79 11.50 -5.92
CA VAL A 20 2.02 10.83 -6.98
C VAL A 20 0.62 11.43 -7.11
N VAL A 21 -0.09 11.60 -6.00
CA VAL A 21 -1.44 12.18 -5.98
C VAL A 21 -1.45 13.56 -6.65
N LYS A 22 -0.53 14.43 -6.27
CA LYS A 22 -0.41 15.79 -6.81
C LYS A 22 0.01 15.80 -8.29
N ARG A 23 0.98 14.96 -8.67
CA ARG A 23 1.46 14.87 -10.06
C ARG A 23 0.37 14.43 -11.03
N LEU A 24 -0.55 13.59 -10.58
CA LEU A 24 -1.70 13.14 -11.38
C LEU A 24 -2.87 14.15 -11.39
N GLY A 25 -2.72 15.30 -10.75
CA GLY A 25 -3.74 16.34 -10.72
C GLY A 25 -4.91 16.07 -9.77
N HIS A 26 -4.72 15.15 -8.80
CA HIS A 26 -5.73 14.90 -7.77
C HIS A 26 -5.58 15.83 -6.59
N ALA A 27 -6.70 16.14 -5.92
CA ALA A 27 -6.69 16.94 -4.70
C ALA A 27 -6.34 16.07 -3.49
N VAL A 28 -5.50 16.60 -2.60
CA VAL A 28 -5.28 15.99 -1.28
C VAL A 28 -6.36 16.47 -0.33
N TYR A 29 -7.07 15.52 0.28
CA TYR A 29 -8.14 15.81 1.23
C TYR A 29 -7.64 16.64 2.43
N ASP A 30 -8.39 17.67 2.76
CA ASP A 30 -8.25 18.48 3.97
C ASP A 30 -9.63 18.92 4.49
N SER A 31 -9.65 19.78 5.50
CA SER A 31 -10.88 20.25 6.14
C SER A 31 -11.80 21.07 5.24
N THR A 32 -11.40 21.43 4.03
CA THR A 32 -12.22 22.18 3.07
C THR A 32 -13.14 21.29 2.24
N TYR A 33 -12.90 19.96 2.25
CA TYR A 33 -13.70 18.99 1.51
C TYR A 33 -14.74 18.33 2.42
N PHE A 34 -15.95 18.12 1.90
CA PHE A 34 -17.03 17.42 2.61
C PHE A 34 -16.92 15.89 2.51
N TYR A 35 -16.19 15.38 1.51
CA TYR A 35 -16.02 13.94 1.28
C TYR A 35 -14.66 13.67 0.64
N CYS A 36 -14.24 12.41 0.66
CA CYS A 36 -13.11 11.96 -0.16
C CYS A 36 -13.54 10.80 -1.05
N ASP A 37 -12.98 10.76 -2.26
CA ASP A 37 -13.27 9.68 -3.21
C ASP A 37 -12.57 8.38 -2.82
N LEU A 38 -11.34 8.51 -2.33
CA LEU A 38 -10.47 7.39 -2.02
C LEU A 38 -9.58 7.74 -0.82
N SER A 39 -9.37 6.78 0.08
CA SER A 39 -8.28 6.86 1.05
C SER A 39 -7.11 5.97 0.64
N ILE A 40 -5.89 6.42 0.89
CA ILE A 40 -4.67 5.63 0.69
C ILE A 40 -3.84 5.64 1.96
N ALA A 41 -3.27 4.49 2.33
CA ALA A 41 -2.40 4.32 3.48
C ALA A 41 -1.04 3.76 3.02
N PRO A 42 -0.07 4.63 2.68
CA PRO A 42 1.24 4.19 2.19
C PRO A 42 2.11 3.53 3.27
N LEU A 43 1.84 3.82 4.53
CA LEU A 43 2.44 3.18 5.68
C LEU A 43 1.43 3.20 6.82
N LEU A 44 0.76 2.07 7.05
CA LEU A 44 -0.24 1.94 8.10
C LEU A 44 0.38 1.24 9.31
N THR A 45 0.30 1.90 10.48
CA THR A 45 0.84 1.38 11.74
C THR A 45 -0.25 1.04 12.76
N LYS A 46 -1.51 1.33 12.43
CA LYS A 46 -2.67 1.07 13.29
C LYS A 46 -3.79 0.40 12.48
N LYS A 47 -4.66 -0.32 13.16
CA LYS A 47 -5.90 -0.82 12.55
C LYS A 47 -6.84 0.35 12.25
N LEU A 48 -7.47 0.34 11.07
CA LEU A 48 -8.51 1.30 10.72
C LEU A 48 -9.81 0.95 11.43
N SER A 49 -10.53 1.97 11.87
CA SER A 49 -11.90 1.83 12.41
C SER A 49 -12.89 1.58 11.27
N ASP A 50 -14.07 1.06 11.62
CA ASP A 50 -15.15 0.87 10.65
C ASP A 50 -15.54 2.19 9.97
N PHE A 51 -15.54 3.31 10.72
CA PHE A 51 -15.78 4.62 10.15
C PHE A 51 -14.73 5.01 9.10
N GLU A 52 -13.43 4.82 9.40
CA GLU A 52 -12.36 5.12 8.45
C GLU A 52 -12.44 4.25 7.19
N LEU A 53 -12.93 3.01 7.31
CA LEU A 53 -13.14 2.11 6.16
C LEU A 53 -14.32 2.53 5.29
N MET A 54 -15.37 3.09 5.87
CA MET A 54 -16.62 3.45 5.18
C MET A 54 -16.63 4.88 4.65
N GLU A 55 -15.77 5.75 5.15
CA GLU A 55 -15.76 7.17 4.79
C GLU A 55 -15.50 7.44 3.30
N PRO A 56 -14.50 6.83 2.64
CA PRO A 56 -14.23 7.12 1.24
C PRO A 56 -15.19 6.38 0.29
N ILE A 57 -15.58 7.05 -0.78
CA ILE A 57 -16.56 6.53 -1.77
C ILE A 57 -16.10 5.19 -2.36
N HIS A 58 -14.83 5.09 -2.77
CA HIS A 58 -14.26 3.88 -3.38
C HIS A 58 -13.65 2.91 -2.37
N GLY A 59 -13.48 3.34 -1.12
CA GLY A 59 -12.80 2.57 -0.08
C GLY A 59 -11.37 3.02 0.18
N THR A 60 -10.61 2.19 0.87
CA THR A 60 -9.25 2.50 1.31
C THR A 60 -8.25 1.50 0.73
N LEU A 61 -7.21 2.01 0.08
CA LEU A 61 -6.05 1.23 -0.37
C LEU A 61 -4.95 1.28 0.68
N ILE A 62 -4.43 0.13 1.05
CA ILE A 62 -3.29 -0.01 1.95
C ILE A 62 -2.11 -0.54 1.16
N PHE A 63 -0.94 0.07 1.37
CA PHE A 63 0.31 -0.45 0.81
C PHE A 63 0.95 -1.47 1.74
N HIS A 64 1.39 -2.60 1.17
CA HIS A 64 2.12 -3.63 1.89
C HIS A 64 3.27 -4.17 1.04
N PRO A 65 4.53 -4.14 1.55
CA PRO A 65 5.69 -4.57 0.78
C PRO A 65 5.91 -6.08 0.87
N SER A 66 4.99 -6.86 0.38
CA SER A 66 5.12 -8.32 0.21
C SER A 66 4.26 -8.82 -0.95
N PRO A 67 4.56 -10.01 -1.49
CA PRO A 67 3.73 -10.65 -2.52
C PRO A 67 2.49 -11.29 -1.87
N LEU A 68 1.55 -10.48 -1.39
CA LEU A 68 0.31 -10.96 -0.77
C LEU A 68 -0.39 -12.03 -1.63
N PRO A 69 -0.91 -13.08 -1.01
CA PRO A 69 -1.17 -13.31 0.42
C PRO A 69 0.04 -13.74 1.27
N TRP A 70 1.20 -13.95 0.68
CA TRP A 70 2.43 -14.28 1.40
C TRP A 70 2.97 -13.05 2.13
N GLY A 71 3.39 -13.21 3.40
CA GLY A 71 4.00 -12.15 4.16
C GLY A 71 3.04 -11.10 4.70
N ARG A 72 1.79 -11.45 5.04
CA ARG A 72 0.89 -10.59 5.81
C ARG A 72 1.50 -10.27 7.17
N GLY A 73 1.14 -9.15 7.77
CA GLY A 73 1.60 -8.75 9.09
C GLY A 73 2.76 -7.77 9.06
N ALA A 74 3.51 -7.68 10.16
CA ALA A 74 4.51 -6.65 10.37
C ALA A 74 5.90 -7.05 9.86
N SER A 75 6.74 -6.04 9.58
CA SER A 75 8.18 -6.23 9.28
C SER A 75 8.48 -7.11 8.05
N SER A 76 7.60 -7.10 7.03
CA SER A 76 7.67 -8.00 5.88
C SER A 76 9.03 -7.97 5.15
N ILE A 77 9.65 -6.81 4.95
CA ILE A 77 10.98 -6.72 4.31
C ILE A 77 12.06 -7.38 5.18
N ARG A 78 12.03 -7.14 6.50
CA ARG A 78 12.99 -7.78 7.42
C ARG A 78 12.82 -9.29 7.46
N TRP A 79 11.59 -9.78 7.39
CA TRP A 79 11.30 -11.21 7.29
C TRP A 79 11.77 -11.81 5.97
N ALA A 80 11.55 -11.14 4.85
CA ALA A 80 12.06 -11.58 3.55
C ALA A 80 13.59 -11.73 3.57
N TYR A 81 14.32 -10.77 4.14
CA TYR A 81 15.77 -10.86 4.35
C TYR A 81 16.16 -12.02 5.26
N ARG A 82 15.46 -12.20 6.36
CA ARG A 82 15.75 -13.28 7.31
C ARG A 82 15.56 -14.66 6.71
N ARG A 83 14.55 -14.82 5.84
CA ARG A 83 14.29 -16.06 5.09
C ARG A 83 15.13 -16.20 3.83
N LYS A 84 15.93 -15.20 3.48
CA LYS A 84 16.73 -15.16 2.25
C LYS A 84 15.88 -15.34 0.99
N GLU A 85 14.71 -14.71 0.97
CA GLU A 85 13.82 -14.74 -0.18
C GLU A 85 14.43 -14.02 -1.37
N HIS A 86 14.16 -14.50 -2.60
CA HIS A 86 14.72 -13.91 -3.81
C HIS A 86 13.93 -12.68 -4.28
N ILE A 87 12.64 -12.67 -3.98
CA ILE A 87 11.72 -11.62 -4.40
C ILE A 87 10.87 -11.14 -3.24
N THR A 88 10.37 -9.92 -3.38
CA THR A 88 9.25 -9.36 -2.64
C THR A 88 8.30 -8.68 -3.62
N ALA A 89 7.38 -7.87 -3.14
CA ALA A 89 6.49 -7.10 -4.00
C ALA A 89 6.10 -5.77 -3.36
N ALA A 90 5.70 -4.82 -4.20
CA ALA A 90 4.96 -3.65 -3.80
C ALA A 90 3.48 -3.91 -4.11
N THR A 91 2.65 -4.01 -3.08
CA THR A 91 1.24 -4.39 -3.23
C THR A 91 0.32 -3.35 -2.61
N TRP A 92 -0.66 -2.88 -3.40
CA TRP A 92 -1.79 -2.12 -2.92
C TRP A 92 -3.01 -3.03 -2.86
N PHE A 93 -3.67 -3.09 -1.71
CA PHE A 93 -4.87 -3.90 -1.51
C PHE A 93 -5.98 -3.09 -0.84
N TRP A 94 -7.22 -3.50 -1.07
CA TRP A 94 -8.41 -2.88 -0.49
C TRP A 94 -8.58 -3.31 0.97
N ALA A 95 -8.65 -2.35 1.87
CA ALA A 95 -8.90 -2.63 3.29
C ALA A 95 -10.31 -3.24 3.47
N ASN A 96 -10.42 -4.31 4.26
CA ASN A 96 -11.68 -4.98 4.55
C ASN A 96 -11.86 -5.39 6.02
N GLY A 97 -11.02 -4.86 6.91
CA GLY A 97 -11.03 -5.21 8.34
C GLY A 97 -10.17 -6.42 8.72
N GLN A 98 -9.74 -7.24 7.74
CA GLN A 98 -8.76 -8.32 7.95
C GLN A 98 -7.33 -7.77 7.84
N LEU A 99 -6.41 -8.32 8.64
CA LEU A 99 -5.00 -7.94 8.55
C LEU A 99 -4.43 -8.35 7.18
N ASP A 100 -4.11 -7.35 6.37
CA ASP A 100 -3.52 -7.49 5.03
C ASP A 100 -4.23 -8.51 4.12
N GLY A 101 -5.52 -8.75 4.35
CA GLY A 101 -6.28 -9.82 3.72
C GLY A 101 -7.27 -9.39 2.62
N GLY A 102 -7.37 -8.10 2.34
CA GLY A 102 -8.30 -7.58 1.33
C GLY A 102 -7.85 -7.84 -0.10
N ASP A 103 -8.77 -7.61 -1.04
CA ASP A 103 -8.53 -7.83 -2.46
C ASP A 103 -7.35 -7.00 -2.99
N ILE A 104 -6.52 -7.59 -3.82
CA ILE A 104 -5.38 -6.90 -4.44
C ILE A 104 -5.89 -5.96 -5.54
N CYS A 105 -5.47 -4.70 -5.46
CA CYS A 105 -5.70 -3.69 -6.49
C CYS A 105 -4.58 -3.66 -7.53
N GLU A 106 -3.33 -3.61 -7.07
CA GLU A 106 -2.15 -3.51 -7.92
C GLU A 106 -0.95 -4.14 -7.22
N SER A 107 -0.07 -4.75 -7.99
CA SER A 107 1.15 -5.36 -7.45
C SER A 107 2.29 -5.33 -8.46
N GLU A 108 3.52 -5.26 -7.96
CA GLU A 108 4.75 -5.33 -8.75
C GLU A 108 5.76 -6.19 -8.01
N ILE A 109 6.25 -7.25 -8.67
CA ILE A 109 7.29 -8.12 -8.13
C ILE A 109 8.64 -7.39 -8.19
N ILE A 110 9.40 -7.48 -7.11
CA ILE A 110 10.70 -6.82 -6.96
C ILE A 110 11.74 -7.85 -6.54
N LYS A 111 12.84 -7.92 -7.28
CA LYS A 111 13.99 -8.73 -6.89
C LYS A 111 14.68 -8.08 -5.70
N ILE A 112 14.98 -8.87 -4.67
CA ILE A 112 15.71 -8.36 -3.49
C ILE A 112 17.19 -8.20 -3.83
N ASP A 113 17.72 -7.02 -3.51
CA ASP A 113 19.13 -6.69 -3.65
C ASP A 113 19.82 -6.85 -2.28
N TYR A 114 20.50 -7.98 -2.09
CA TYR A 114 21.23 -8.26 -0.86
C TYR A 114 22.54 -7.46 -0.71
N GLY A 115 22.93 -6.68 -1.70
CA GLY A 115 23.98 -5.66 -1.57
C GLY A 115 23.56 -4.47 -0.70
N LEU A 116 22.25 -4.36 -0.42
CA LEU A 116 21.67 -3.30 0.41
C LEU A 116 21.13 -3.90 1.73
N SER A 117 21.16 -3.10 2.80
CA SER A 117 20.43 -3.43 4.02
C SER A 117 18.91 -3.38 3.78
N PRO A 118 18.07 -3.99 4.65
CA PRO A 118 16.62 -3.87 4.53
C PRO A 118 16.11 -2.43 4.43
N LYS A 119 16.70 -1.52 5.20
CA LYS A 119 16.34 -0.09 5.19
C LYS A 119 16.73 0.59 3.87
N GLU A 120 17.94 0.34 3.39
CA GLU A 120 18.43 0.86 2.11
C GLU A 120 17.62 0.32 0.95
N PHE A 121 17.30 -0.98 0.97
CA PHE A 121 16.45 -1.63 -0.02
C PHE A 121 15.04 -1.02 -0.05
N TYR A 122 14.45 -0.77 1.11
CA TYR A 122 13.14 -0.10 1.20
C TYR A 122 13.18 1.26 0.51
N THR A 123 14.17 2.08 0.80
CA THR A 123 14.30 3.42 0.20
C THR A 123 14.60 3.36 -1.30
N ALA A 124 15.51 2.49 -1.73
CA ALA A 124 16.00 2.44 -3.11
C ALA A 124 15.04 1.70 -4.07
N HIS A 125 14.29 0.71 -3.59
CA HIS A 125 13.48 -0.18 -4.44
C HIS A 125 12.00 -0.20 -4.08
N ILE A 126 11.64 -0.24 -2.80
CA ILE A 126 10.24 -0.33 -2.39
C ILE A 126 9.52 1.01 -2.58
N ILE A 127 10.10 2.11 -2.18
CA ILE A 127 9.49 3.44 -2.35
C ILE A 127 9.24 3.77 -3.83
N PRO A 128 10.20 3.61 -4.76
CA PRO A 128 9.91 3.80 -6.19
C PRO A 128 8.83 2.86 -6.73
N ALA A 129 8.77 1.62 -6.27
CA ALA A 129 7.73 0.68 -6.68
C ALA A 129 6.35 1.03 -6.08
N LEU A 130 6.32 1.56 -4.84
CA LEU A 130 5.11 2.14 -4.25
C LEU A 130 4.56 3.25 -5.15
N GLU A 131 5.41 4.15 -5.61
CA GLU A 131 5.00 5.24 -6.50
C GLU A 131 4.45 4.72 -7.84
N ARG A 132 5.14 3.78 -8.49
CA ARG A 132 4.71 3.21 -9.77
C ARG A 132 3.38 2.47 -9.64
N THR A 133 3.23 1.64 -8.62
CA THR A 133 2.00 0.88 -8.37
C THR A 133 0.84 1.77 -7.96
N LEU A 134 1.09 2.81 -7.15
CA LEU A 134 0.07 3.81 -6.82
C LEU A 134 -0.38 4.58 -8.07
N GLN A 135 0.55 5.00 -8.92
CA GLN A 135 0.22 5.69 -10.17
C GLN A 135 -0.70 4.85 -11.05
N ARG A 136 -0.40 3.56 -11.25
CA ARG A 136 -1.26 2.66 -12.03
C ARG A 136 -2.63 2.49 -11.39
N SER A 137 -2.68 2.33 -10.07
CA SER A 137 -3.94 2.24 -9.33
C SER A 137 -4.81 3.47 -9.50
N LEU A 138 -4.23 4.67 -9.32
CA LEU A 138 -4.99 5.92 -9.39
C LEU A 138 -5.48 6.23 -10.80
N ILE A 139 -4.68 5.95 -11.82
CA ILE A 139 -5.09 6.11 -13.23
C ILE A 139 -6.27 5.18 -13.53
N ALA A 140 -6.21 3.92 -13.14
CA ALA A 140 -7.29 2.95 -13.36
C ALA A 140 -8.58 3.38 -12.62
N ILE A 141 -8.50 3.71 -11.35
CA ILE A 141 -9.65 4.10 -10.53
C ILE A 141 -10.29 5.39 -11.10
N ALA A 142 -9.49 6.39 -11.45
CA ALA A 142 -9.98 7.64 -12.03
C ALA A 142 -10.69 7.43 -13.38
N SER A 143 -10.33 6.40 -14.12
CA SER A 143 -11.00 6.02 -15.38
C SER A 143 -12.20 5.07 -15.19
N GLY A 144 -12.56 4.77 -13.95
CA GLY A 144 -13.71 3.93 -13.61
C GLY A 144 -13.40 2.44 -13.48
N PHE A 145 -12.14 2.03 -13.55
CA PHE A 145 -11.74 0.64 -13.40
C PHE A 145 -11.27 0.34 -11.97
N ILE A 146 -12.12 -0.35 -11.21
CA ILE A 146 -11.86 -0.75 -9.81
C ILE A 146 -11.43 -2.22 -9.81
N ARG A 147 -10.13 -2.45 -9.83
CA ARG A 147 -9.57 -3.81 -9.78
C ARG A 147 -9.66 -4.38 -8.37
N ARG A 148 -10.23 -5.59 -8.25
CA ARG A 148 -10.32 -6.35 -7.00
C ARG A 148 -10.03 -7.82 -7.29
N VAL A 149 -8.84 -8.27 -6.92
CA VAL A 149 -8.43 -9.67 -7.07
C VAL A 149 -8.37 -10.31 -5.70
N PRO A 150 -9.27 -11.26 -5.35
CA PRO A 150 -9.25 -11.92 -4.06
C PRO A 150 -7.91 -12.60 -3.79
N GLN A 151 -7.43 -12.51 -2.55
CA GLN A 151 -6.29 -13.27 -2.11
C GLN A 151 -6.70 -14.73 -1.86
N VAL A 152 -5.83 -15.67 -2.24
CA VAL A 152 -6.04 -17.09 -2.00
C VAL A 152 -5.43 -17.44 -0.63
N ASP A 153 -6.28 -17.60 0.38
CA ASP A 153 -5.86 -17.79 1.78
C ASP A 153 -4.97 -19.02 2.00
N GLU A 154 -5.11 -20.04 1.17
CA GLU A 154 -4.26 -21.24 1.15
C GLU A 154 -2.76 -20.89 1.04
N TYR A 155 -2.42 -19.82 0.34
CA TYR A 155 -1.04 -19.36 0.13
C TYR A 155 -0.62 -18.27 1.11
N SER A 156 -1.44 -17.96 2.10
CA SER A 156 -1.13 -16.90 3.06
C SER A 156 -0.09 -17.32 4.09
N SER A 157 0.68 -16.34 4.54
CA SER A 157 1.52 -16.43 5.72
C SER A 157 1.37 -15.17 6.56
N TYR A 158 1.72 -15.27 7.84
CA TYR A 158 1.62 -14.15 8.79
C TYR A 158 2.95 -13.95 9.50
N ASP A 159 3.42 -12.72 9.49
CA ASP A 159 4.69 -12.32 10.07
C ASP A 159 4.46 -11.45 11.30
N SER A 160 5.13 -11.79 12.40
CA SER A 160 5.11 -10.99 13.62
C SER A 160 6.03 -9.77 13.49
N LYS A 161 5.83 -8.78 14.37
CA LYS A 161 6.75 -7.65 14.45
C LYS A 161 8.13 -8.10 14.91
N LEU A 162 9.16 -7.74 14.16
CA LEU A 162 10.58 -7.92 14.50
C LEU A 162 11.14 -6.71 15.25
#